data_0f037eb6c19b7f089bab7c83c764d5e7
#
_entry.id   0f037eb6c19b7f089bab7c83c764d5e7
#
_cell.length_a   1.000
_cell.length_b   1.000
_cell.length_c   1.000
_cell.angle_alpha   90.00
_cell.angle_beta   90.00
_cell.angle_gamma   90.00
#
_symmetry.space_group_name_H-M   'P 1'
#
loop_
_entity.id
_entity.type
_entity.pdbx_description
1 polymer ?
#
loop_
_entity_poly.entity_id
_entity_poly.type
_entity_poly.pdbx_seq_one_letter_code
_entity_poly.pdbx_strand_id
1 'polypeptide(L)'
;FTQGQYTRAVEESNSAEIISKVLYPSDNHTEGKLLRLTQQYFLVSASVQSIIRDHMAVYGRLDNLPDKVAIHINDTHPALCVPELMRILIDDYCFSWDQAWDITTRTMSYTNHTVMPEALETWNESLFSFRLPRIHMIIKEINERFCKQAWDKFPGNWSRITNMSILCNGMVRMANLAVIG
;
A
#
# COMPACT_ATOMS: atom_id res chain seq x y z
N PHE A 1 -28.98 -6.52 11.72
CA PHE A 1 -29.97 -6.90 12.75
C PHE A 1 -31.33 -7.26 12.14
N THR A 2 -31.79 -6.56 11.13
CA THR A 2 -33.13 -6.78 10.51
C THR A 2 -33.34 -8.13 9.82
N GLN A 3 -32.27 -8.88 9.54
CA GLN A 3 -32.33 -10.20 8.87
C GLN A 3 -32.12 -11.39 9.83
N GLY A 4 -32.11 -11.18 11.14
CA GLY A 4 -31.94 -12.24 12.15
C GLY A 4 -30.51 -12.81 12.28
N GLN A 5 -29.52 -12.24 11.60
CA GLN A 5 -28.10 -12.66 11.64
C GLN A 5 -27.34 -11.92 12.76
N TYR A 6 -27.85 -11.99 13.99
CA TYR A 6 -27.31 -11.21 15.12
C TYR A 6 -25.86 -11.56 15.45
N THR A 7 -25.51 -12.84 15.49
CA THR A 7 -24.14 -13.30 15.79
C THR A 7 -23.14 -12.71 14.78
N ARG A 8 -23.44 -12.83 13.50
CA ARG A 8 -22.59 -12.30 12.44
C ARG A 8 -22.46 -10.76 12.52
N ALA A 9 -23.54 -10.05 12.81
CA ALA A 9 -23.52 -8.59 12.95
C ALA A 9 -22.68 -8.15 14.15
N VAL A 10 -22.72 -8.90 15.26
CA VAL A 10 -21.87 -8.64 16.44
C VAL A 10 -20.40 -8.96 16.16
N GLU A 11 -20.11 -10.05 15.47
CA GLU A 11 -18.74 -10.42 15.06
C GLU A 11 -18.13 -9.37 14.11
N GLU A 12 -18.89 -8.92 13.11
CA GLU A 12 -18.47 -7.86 12.19
C GLU A 12 -18.22 -6.53 12.93
N SER A 13 -19.11 -6.15 13.85
CA SER A 13 -18.95 -4.94 14.67
C SER A 13 -17.70 -5.04 15.58
N ASN A 14 -17.52 -6.16 16.27
CA ASN A 14 -16.36 -6.38 17.13
C ASN A 14 -15.05 -6.37 16.32
N SER A 15 -15.05 -6.98 15.14
CA SER A 15 -13.89 -6.99 14.25
C SER A 15 -13.52 -5.58 13.76
N ALA A 16 -14.51 -4.75 13.47
CA ALA A 16 -14.29 -3.35 13.11
C ALA A 16 -13.75 -2.51 14.28
N GLU A 17 -14.29 -2.75 15.50
CA GLU A 17 -13.85 -2.04 16.70
C GLU A 17 -12.41 -2.38 17.10
N ILE A 18 -11.98 -3.63 16.94
CA ILE A 18 -10.63 -4.09 17.28
C ILE A 18 -9.57 -3.32 16.46
N ILE A 19 -9.86 -2.94 15.20
CA ILE A 19 -8.94 -2.19 14.35
C ILE A 19 -8.51 -0.88 15.03
N SER A 20 -9.42 -0.20 15.70
CA SER A 20 -9.14 1.10 16.35
C SER A 20 -8.81 0.99 17.84
N LYS A 21 -9.22 -0.08 18.52
CA LYS A 21 -9.08 -0.23 19.98
C LYS A 21 -7.77 -0.89 20.41
N VAL A 22 -7.21 -1.78 19.58
CA VAL A 22 -5.97 -2.49 19.91
C VAL A 22 -4.77 -1.68 19.44
N LEU A 23 -4.02 -1.11 20.38
CA LEU A 23 -2.80 -0.38 20.10
C LEU A 23 -1.61 -1.37 20.09
N TYR A 24 -0.80 -1.36 19.00
CA TYR A 24 0.37 -2.21 18.84
C TYR A 24 0.08 -3.72 19.08
N PRO A 25 -0.72 -4.36 18.21
CA PRO A 25 -0.97 -5.79 18.34
C PRO A 25 0.35 -6.57 18.25
N SER A 26 0.48 -7.62 19.05
CA SER A 26 1.63 -8.53 18.97
C SER A 26 1.65 -9.21 17.58
N ASP A 27 2.76 -9.12 16.88
CA ASP A 27 2.97 -9.73 15.55
C ASP A 27 3.62 -11.11 15.61
N ASN A 28 3.67 -11.72 16.82
CA ASN A 28 4.17 -13.09 17.00
C ASN A 28 3.23 -14.17 16.43
N HIS A 29 1.97 -13.81 16.16
CA HIS A 29 0.93 -14.71 15.66
C HIS A 29 0.34 -14.18 14.35
N THR A 30 -0.18 -15.09 13.52
CA THR A 30 -0.81 -14.76 12.22
C THR A 30 -1.95 -13.75 12.37
N GLU A 31 -2.79 -13.91 13.40
CA GLU A 31 -3.90 -12.99 13.68
C GLU A 31 -3.41 -11.57 14.01
N GLY A 32 -2.37 -11.45 14.83
CA GLY A 32 -1.76 -10.17 15.16
C GLY A 32 -1.12 -9.50 13.94
N LYS A 33 -0.46 -10.28 13.08
CA LYS A 33 0.07 -9.77 11.80
C LYS A 33 -1.05 -9.28 10.89
N LEU A 34 -2.14 -10.03 10.75
CA LEU A 34 -3.30 -9.63 9.96
C LEU A 34 -3.95 -8.35 10.51
N LEU A 35 -4.09 -8.25 11.82
CA LEU A 35 -4.63 -7.05 12.47
C LEU A 35 -3.72 -5.85 12.21
N ARG A 36 -2.41 -5.96 12.40
CA ARG A 36 -1.45 -4.89 12.12
C ARG A 36 -1.49 -4.44 10.67
N LEU A 37 -1.49 -5.37 9.71
CA LEU A 37 -1.62 -5.05 8.29
C LEU A 37 -2.95 -4.33 8.00
N THR A 38 -4.04 -4.77 8.63
CA THR A 38 -5.36 -4.14 8.48
C THR A 38 -5.35 -2.72 9.05
N GLN A 39 -4.71 -2.49 10.20
CA GLN A 39 -4.59 -1.17 10.81
C GLN A 39 -3.79 -0.21 9.92
N GLN A 40 -2.65 -0.66 9.39
CA GLN A 40 -1.85 0.15 8.47
C GLN A 40 -2.65 0.53 7.23
N TYR A 41 -3.33 -0.43 6.61
CA TYR A 41 -4.14 -0.16 5.42
C TYR A 41 -5.35 0.74 5.72
N PHE A 42 -6.04 0.50 6.82
CA PHE A 42 -7.18 1.33 7.25
C PHE A 42 -6.78 2.81 7.39
N LEU A 43 -5.70 3.07 8.12
CA LEU A 43 -5.21 4.44 8.32
C LEU A 43 -4.78 5.11 7.02
N VAL A 44 -4.04 4.37 6.19
CA VAL A 44 -3.57 4.84 4.88
C VAL A 44 -4.75 5.16 3.96
N SER A 45 -5.68 4.22 3.81
CA SER A 45 -6.83 4.39 2.92
C SER A 45 -7.72 5.55 3.36
N ALA A 46 -8.01 5.67 4.65
CA ALA A 46 -8.78 6.78 5.18
C ALA A 46 -8.10 8.14 4.93
N SER A 47 -6.78 8.20 5.13
CA SER A 47 -5.99 9.42 4.93
C SER A 47 -5.93 9.83 3.46
N VAL A 48 -5.62 8.90 2.56
CA VAL A 48 -5.53 9.19 1.11
C VAL A 48 -6.90 9.59 0.56
N GLN A 49 -7.97 8.90 0.95
CA GLN A 49 -9.34 9.27 0.53
C GLN A 49 -9.74 10.65 1.04
N SER A 50 -9.36 11.02 2.27
CA SER A 50 -9.62 12.37 2.80
C SER A 50 -8.88 13.44 1.99
N ILE A 51 -7.60 13.23 1.69
CA ILE A 51 -6.80 14.15 0.87
C ILE A 51 -7.42 14.32 -0.52
N ILE A 52 -7.81 13.23 -1.16
CA ILE A 52 -8.43 13.27 -2.49
C ILE A 52 -9.77 13.98 -2.47
N ARG A 53 -10.63 13.68 -1.48
CA ARG A 53 -11.92 14.36 -1.33
C ARG A 53 -11.76 15.86 -1.17
N ASP A 54 -10.84 16.30 -0.30
CA ASP A 54 -10.60 17.72 -0.03
C ASP A 54 -10.00 18.40 -1.27
N HIS A 55 -9.09 17.74 -1.99
CA HIS A 55 -8.56 18.24 -3.26
C HIS A 55 -9.67 18.38 -4.33
N MET A 56 -10.51 17.35 -4.47
CA MET A 56 -11.63 17.38 -5.42
C MET A 56 -12.64 18.46 -5.09
N ALA A 57 -12.90 18.73 -3.82
CA ALA A 57 -13.80 19.82 -3.41
C ALA A 57 -13.30 21.21 -3.84
N VAL A 58 -11.97 21.39 -3.92
CA VAL A 58 -11.34 22.66 -4.29
C VAL A 58 -11.10 22.77 -5.80
N TYR A 59 -10.59 21.71 -6.43
CA TYR A 59 -10.07 21.76 -7.80
C TYR A 59 -10.94 21.04 -8.82
N GLY A 60 -11.80 20.10 -8.41
CA GLY A 60 -12.69 19.33 -9.29
C GLY A 60 -12.00 18.36 -10.25
N ARG A 61 -10.68 18.15 -10.09
CA ARG A 61 -9.85 17.30 -10.98
C ARG A 61 -8.66 16.73 -10.20
N LEU A 62 -8.12 15.59 -10.65
CA LEU A 62 -7.01 14.91 -9.97
C LEU A 62 -5.69 14.91 -10.75
N ASP A 63 -5.68 15.23 -12.02
CA ASP A 63 -4.46 15.30 -12.84
C ASP A 63 -3.47 16.38 -12.37
N ASN A 64 -3.95 17.38 -11.63
CA ASN A 64 -3.13 18.42 -10.99
C ASN A 64 -2.79 18.12 -9.51
N LEU A 65 -3.11 16.92 -9.01
CA LEU A 65 -2.82 16.55 -7.63
C LEU A 65 -1.34 16.77 -7.26
N PRO A 66 -0.35 16.34 -8.09
CA PRO A 66 1.06 16.52 -7.77
C PRO A 66 1.52 17.99 -7.63
N ASP A 67 0.79 18.92 -8.24
CA ASP A 67 1.12 20.34 -8.19
C ASP A 67 0.60 21.03 -6.91
N LYS A 68 -0.27 20.35 -6.17
CA LYS A 68 -1.01 20.92 -5.02
C LYS A 68 -0.81 20.14 -3.74
N VAL A 69 -0.45 18.87 -3.83
CA VAL A 69 -0.34 17.96 -2.70
C VAL A 69 1.01 17.24 -2.76
N ALA A 70 1.69 17.18 -1.62
CA ALA A 70 2.86 16.33 -1.39
C ALA A 70 2.55 15.40 -0.21
N ILE A 71 2.67 14.10 -0.43
CA ILE A 71 2.49 13.08 0.62
C ILE A 71 3.85 12.51 0.95
N HIS A 72 4.30 12.71 2.20
CA HIS A 72 5.58 12.20 2.67
C HIS A 72 5.37 10.91 3.46
N ILE A 73 5.88 9.80 2.95
CA ILE A 73 5.90 8.50 3.61
C ILE A 73 7.05 8.51 4.62
N ASN A 74 6.70 8.58 5.91
CA ASN A 74 7.67 8.57 7.00
C ASN A 74 7.86 7.14 7.50
N ASP A 75 8.98 6.50 7.13
CA ASP A 75 9.24 5.08 7.30
C ASP A 75 8.31 4.19 6.43
N THR A 76 8.36 2.86 6.61
CA THR A 76 7.63 1.90 5.78
C THR A 76 6.19 1.67 6.20
N HIS A 77 5.80 2.07 7.42
CA HIS A 77 4.46 1.83 7.94
C HIS A 77 3.33 2.35 7.04
N PRO A 78 3.42 3.56 6.44
CA PRO A 78 2.43 4.07 5.50
C PRO A 78 2.77 3.80 4.03
N ALA A 79 3.70 2.91 3.70
CA ALA A 79 4.11 2.63 2.31
C ALA A 79 2.97 2.15 1.41
N LEU A 80 1.89 1.63 1.99
CA LEU A 80 0.66 1.28 1.27
C LEU A 80 -0.05 2.48 0.64
N CYS A 81 0.37 3.73 0.95
CA CYS A 81 -0.12 4.93 0.26
C CYS A 81 0.10 4.86 -1.24
N VAL A 82 1.22 4.28 -1.69
CA VAL A 82 1.55 4.14 -3.12
C VAL A 82 0.50 3.31 -3.85
N PRO A 83 0.28 2.02 -3.52
CA PRO A 83 -0.72 1.22 -4.22
C PRO A 83 -2.15 1.65 -3.91
N GLU A 84 -2.44 2.28 -2.77
CA GLU A 84 -3.78 2.79 -2.48
C GLU A 84 -4.13 4.01 -3.33
N LEU A 85 -3.22 4.95 -3.52
CA LEU A 85 -3.46 6.06 -4.44
C LEU A 85 -3.66 5.56 -5.87
N MET A 86 -2.85 4.58 -6.32
CA MET A 86 -3.05 3.90 -7.60
C MET A 86 -4.44 3.28 -7.71
N ARG A 87 -4.88 2.55 -6.67
CA ARG A 87 -6.20 1.93 -6.64
C ARG A 87 -7.31 2.96 -6.81
N ILE A 88 -7.26 4.03 -6.03
CA ILE A 88 -8.27 5.09 -6.08
C ILE A 88 -8.31 5.73 -7.48
N LEU A 89 -7.16 6.11 -8.03
CA LEU A 89 -7.10 6.73 -9.35
C LEU A 89 -7.63 5.81 -10.45
N ILE A 90 -7.30 4.53 -10.41
CA ILE A 90 -7.71 3.55 -11.43
C ILE A 90 -9.16 3.10 -11.23
N ASP A 91 -9.51 2.63 -10.01
CA ASP A 91 -10.77 1.95 -9.76
C ASP A 91 -11.93 2.94 -9.53
N ASP A 92 -11.67 4.06 -8.83
CA ASP A 92 -12.72 5.00 -8.44
C ASP A 92 -12.84 6.16 -9.44
N TYR A 93 -11.73 6.56 -10.10
CA TYR A 93 -11.68 7.71 -11.03
C TYR A 93 -11.35 7.34 -12.48
N CYS A 94 -11.20 6.05 -12.80
CA CYS A 94 -11.01 5.54 -14.16
C CYS A 94 -9.79 6.10 -14.92
N PHE A 95 -8.73 6.50 -14.22
CA PHE A 95 -7.46 6.84 -14.85
C PHE A 95 -6.81 5.61 -15.48
N SER A 96 -6.09 5.80 -16.57
CA SER A 96 -5.20 4.75 -17.08
C SER A 96 -4.06 4.47 -16.10
N TRP A 97 -3.45 3.30 -16.21
CA TRP A 97 -2.30 2.95 -15.37
C TRP A 97 -1.20 4.00 -15.41
N ASP A 98 -0.82 4.43 -16.61
CA ASP A 98 0.31 5.34 -16.80
C ASP A 98 0.02 6.74 -16.24
N GLN A 99 -1.22 7.22 -16.38
CA GLN A 99 -1.65 8.47 -15.76
C GLN A 99 -1.65 8.38 -14.22
N ALA A 100 -2.21 7.29 -13.68
CA ALA A 100 -2.23 7.05 -12.24
C ALA A 100 -0.81 6.94 -11.66
N TRP A 101 0.10 6.29 -12.39
CA TRP A 101 1.49 6.14 -12.00
C TRP A 101 2.24 7.47 -11.99
N ASP A 102 2.09 8.28 -13.05
CA ASP A 102 2.69 9.63 -13.09
C ASP A 102 2.21 10.51 -11.93
N ILE A 103 0.90 10.52 -11.67
CA ILE A 103 0.33 11.25 -10.53
C ILE A 103 0.91 10.74 -9.21
N THR A 104 0.96 9.43 -9.01
CA THR A 104 1.40 8.81 -7.76
C THR A 104 2.87 9.12 -7.47
N THR A 105 3.75 8.87 -8.42
CA THR A 105 5.21 9.05 -8.23
C THR A 105 5.62 10.53 -8.08
N ARG A 106 4.82 11.44 -8.60
CA ARG A 106 5.04 12.89 -8.42
C ARG A 106 4.44 13.45 -7.14
N THR A 107 3.52 12.72 -6.52
CA THR A 107 2.84 13.13 -5.27
C THR A 107 3.55 12.58 -4.04
N MET A 108 4.19 11.40 -4.14
CA MET A 108 4.80 10.69 -3.03
C MET A 108 6.26 11.09 -2.82
N SER A 109 6.70 11.03 -1.58
CA SER A 109 8.10 11.07 -1.17
C SER A 109 8.32 10.16 0.02
N TYR A 110 9.55 9.70 0.25
CA TYR A 110 9.85 8.69 1.26
C TYR A 110 11.09 9.05 2.06
N THR A 111 11.03 8.87 3.38
CA THR A 111 12.18 8.90 4.28
C THR A 111 12.29 7.58 5.02
N ASN A 112 13.44 6.93 4.91
CA ASN A 112 13.78 5.73 5.65
C ASN A 112 14.55 6.08 6.93
N HIS A 113 14.18 5.46 8.05
CA HIS A 113 14.85 5.58 9.34
C HIS A 113 15.63 4.31 9.74
N THR A 114 15.51 3.25 8.97
CA THR A 114 16.07 1.93 9.26
C THR A 114 17.27 1.66 8.37
N VAL A 115 18.43 1.39 8.98
CA VAL A 115 19.69 1.15 8.25
C VAL A 115 19.97 -0.34 8.08
N MET A 116 19.54 -1.16 9.04
CA MET A 116 19.85 -2.60 9.07
C MET A 116 18.86 -3.37 8.18
N PRO A 117 19.34 -4.12 7.18
CA PRO A 117 18.47 -4.85 6.25
C PRO A 117 17.47 -5.80 6.92
N GLU A 118 17.87 -6.44 8.02
CA GLU A 118 17.05 -7.36 8.81
C GLU A 118 15.90 -6.67 9.56
N ALA A 119 15.99 -5.37 9.75
CA ALA A 119 14.95 -4.57 10.42
C ALA A 119 13.98 -3.92 9.42
N LEU A 120 14.22 -4.07 8.10
CA LEU A 120 13.31 -3.56 7.08
C LEU A 120 12.02 -4.38 7.07
N GLU A 121 10.89 -3.68 7.08
CA GLU A 121 9.57 -4.32 7.12
C GLU A 121 9.29 -5.18 5.88
N THR A 122 8.90 -6.43 6.13
CA THR A 122 8.47 -7.37 5.10
C THR A 122 7.20 -8.09 5.54
N TRP A 123 6.36 -8.43 4.57
CA TRP A 123 5.15 -9.21 4.78
C TRP A 123 5.19 -10.51 3.99
N ASN A 124 4.72 -11.60 4.59
CA ASN A 124 4.50 -12.83 3.84
C ASN A 124 3.48 -12.56 2.72
N GLU A 125 3.83 -12.89 1.48
CA GLU A 125 3.03 -12.54 0.31
C GLU A 125 1.67 -13.24 0.29
N SER A 126 1.58 -14.50 0.77
CA SER A 126 0.30 -15.22 0.82
C SER A 126 -0.64 -14.63 1.85
N LEU A 127 -0.14 -14.22 3.02
CA LEU A 127 -0.91 -13.51 4.03
C LEU A 127 -1.37 -12.14 3.54
N PHE A 128 -0.47 -11.43 2.87
CA PHE A 128 -0.76 -10.11 2.31
C PHE A 128 -1.83 -10.18 1.21
N SER A 129 -1.68 -11.09 0.25
CA SER A 129 -2.63 -11.27 -0.86
C SER A 129 -4.00 -11.75 -0.38
N PHE A 130 -4.04 -12.58 0.66
CA PHE A 130 -5.29 -13.00 1.29
C PHE A 130 -6.05 -11.80 1.91
N ARG A 131 -5.34 -10.92 2.62
CA ARG A 131 -5.96 -9.80 3.33
C ARG A 131 -6.27 -8.61 2.42
N LEU A 132 -5.39 -8.30 1.50
CA LEU A 132 -5.44 -7.12 0.63
C LEU A 132 -5.28 -7.52 -0.86
N PRO A 133 -6.20 -8.32 -1.42
CA PRO A 133 -6.02 -8.91 -2.75
C PRO A 133 -5.88 -7.84 -3.85
N ARG A 134 -6.66 -6.77 -3.81
CA ARG A 134 -6.58 -5.71 -4.84
C ARG A 134 -5.28 -4.93 -4.75
N ILE A 135 -4.86 -4.58 -3.55
CA ILE A 135 -3.58 -3.90 -3.30
C ILE A 135 -2.41 -4.78 -3.74
N HIS A 136 -2.46 -6.08 -3.44
CA HIS A 136 -1.45 -7.04 -3.91
C HIS A 136 -1.35 -7.09 -5.44
N MET A 137 -2.48 -7.10 -6.16
CA MET A 137 -2.48 -7.06 -7.63
C MET A 137 -1.78 -5.80 -8.17
N ILE A 138 -2.02 -4.65 -7.57
CA ILE A 138 -1.38 -3.39 -7.96
C ILE A 138 0.12 -3.44 -7.66
N ILE A 139 0.52 -3.91 -6.49
CA ILE A 139 1.94 -4.08 -6.13
C ILE A 139 2.64 -5.03 -7.11
N LYS A 140 1.99 -6.12 -7.50
CA LYS A 140 2.52 -7.08 -8.47
C LYS A 140 2.78 -6.41 -9.82
N GLU A 141 1.83 -5.65 -10.33
CA GLU A 141 1.98 -4.91 -11.59
C GLU A 141 3.09 -3.85 -11.50
N ILE A 142 3.19 -3.10 -10.38
CA ILE A 142 4.29 -2.16 -10.14
C ILE A 142 5.64 -2.90 -10.19
N ASN A 143 5.73 -4.03 -9.49
CA ASN A 143 6.94 -4.85 -9.45
C ASN A 143 7.34 -5.38 -10.83
N GLU A 144 6.40 -5.89 -11.60
CA GLU A 144 6.66 -6.44 -12.95
C GLU A 144 7.16 -5.33 -13.90
N ARG A 145 6.53 -4.17 -13.92
CA ARG A 145 6.95 -3.03 -14.73
C ARG A 145 8.32 -2.51 -14.32
N PHE A 146 8.56 -2.39 -13.02
CA PHE A 146 9.86 -1.99 -12.50
C PHE A 146 10.96 -2.98 -12.85
N CYS A 147 10.73 -4.28 -12.65
CA CYS A 147 11.71 -5.32 -12.99
C CYS A 147 12.06 -5.33 -14.49
N LYS A 148 11.06 -5.09 -15.36
CA LYS A 148 11.29 -4.94 -16.80
C LYS A 148 12.19 -3.74 -17.11
N GLN A 149 11.90 -2.58 -16.54
CA GLN A 149 12.75 -1.38 -16.71
C GLN A 149 14.17 -1.60 -16.17
N ALA A 150 14.29 -2.28 -15.01
CA ALA A 150 15.58 -2.62 -14.44
C ALA A 150 16.36 -3.62 -15.32
N TRP A 151 15.67 -4.58 -15.94
CA TRP A 151 16.28 -5.50 -16.90
C TRP A 151 16.81 -4.77 -18.13
N ASP A 152 16.08 -3.83 -18.68
CA ASP A 152 16.50 -3.04 -19.84
C ASP A 152 17.78 -2.22 -19.55
N LYS A 153 17.95 -1.77 -18.29
CA LYS A 153 19.15 -1.05 -17.83
C LYS A 153 20.31 -1.95 -17.43
N PHE A 154 20.03 -3.14 -16.92
CA PHE A 154 21.02 -4.07 -16.35
C PHE A 154 20.80 -5.50 -16.87
N PRO A 155 20.87 -5.73 -18.20
CA PRO A 155 20.58 -7.03 -18.79
C PRO A 155 21.53 -8.11 -18.25
N GLY A 156 20.97 -9.27 -17.87
CA GLY A 156 21.72 -10.39 -17.31
C GLY A 156 22.08 -10.28 -15.83
N ASN A 157 21.83 -9.13 -15.17
CA ASN A 157 22.16 -8.96 -13.75
C ASN A 157 20.96 -9.29 -12.84
N TRP A 158 20.60 -10.56 -12.80
CA TRP A 158 19.48 -11.08 -12.00
C TRP A 158 19.59 -10.75 -10.51
N SER A 159 20.80 -10.84 -9.94
CA SER A 159 21.02 -10.55 -8.53
C SER A 159 20.61 -9.11 -8.19
N ARG A 160 21.03 -8.15 -9.03
CA ARG A 160 20.68 -6.75 -8.84
C ARG A 160 19.16 -6.51 -8.96
N ILE A 161 18.53 -7.08 -9.98
CA ILE A 161 17.08 -6.93 -10.19
C ILE A 161 16.31 -7.52 -9.01
N THR A 162 16.68 -8.74 -8.57
CA THR A 162 16.08 -9.38 -7.40
C THR A 162 16.24 -8.55 -6.13
N ASN A 163 17.41 -7.93 -5.93
CA ASN A 163 17.64 -7.07 -4.76
C ASN A 163 16.79 -5.79 -4.78
N MET A 164 16.47 -5.28 -5.96
CA MET A 164 15.65 -4.07 -6.13
C MET A 164 14.15 -4.36 -6.15
N SER A 165 13.71 -5.58 -6.49
CA SER A 165 12.30 -5.94 -6.64
C SER A 165 11.51 -5.78 -5.33
N ILE A 166 10.21 -5.52 -5.44
CA ILE A 166 9.28 -5.46 -4.29
C ILE A 166 8.94 -6.87 -3.81
N LEU A 167 8.65 -7.78 -4.75
CA LEU A 167 8.29 -9.17 -4.47
C LEU A 167 9.52 -10.05 -4.62
N CYS A 168 9.88 -10.74 -3.57
CA CYS A 168 11.04 -11.63 -3.56
C CYS A 168 10.88 -12.74 -2.51
N ASN A 169 11.14 -14.00 -2.92
CA ASN A 169 11.12 -15.16 -2.02
C ASN A 169 9.82 -15.30 -1.19
N GLY A 170 8.67 -15.00 -1.79
CA GLY A 170 7.37 -15.05 -1.10
C GLY A 170 7.16 -13.95 -0.06
N MET A 171 7.91 -12.87 -0.16
CA MET A 171 7.81 -11.70 0.72
C MET A 171 7.52 -10.43 -0.07
N VAL A 172 6.72 -9.54 0.52
CA VAL A 172 6.50 -8.15 0.07
C VAL A 172 7.44 -7.25 0.85
N ARG A 173 8.36 -6.57 0.19
CA ARG A 173 9.37 -5.68 0.80
C ARG A 173 8.88 -4.23 0.76
N MET A 174 8.50 -3.72 1.92
CA MET A 174 7.83 -2.41 2.02
C MET A 174 8.75 -1.23 1.70
N ALA A 175 10.03 -1.30 2.08
CA ALA A 175 11.00 -0.27 1.73
C ALA A 175 11.21 -0.18 0.21
N ASN A 176 11.27 -1.32 -0.48
CA ASN A 176 11.40 -1.34 -1.94
C ASN A 176 10.15 -0.75 -2.62
N LEU A 177 8.96 -1.05 -2.08
CA LEU A 177 7.71 -0.45 -2.55
C LEU A 177 7.74 1.07 -2.40
N ALA A 178 8.14 1.58 -1.24
CA ALA A 178 8.19 3.01 -0.97
C ALA A 178 9.24 3.77 -1.82
N VAL A 179 10.37 3.12 -2.15
CA VAL A 179 11.42 3.72 -2.99
C VAL A 179 11.03 3.75 -4.47
N ILE A 180 10.27 2.77 -4.93
CA ILE A 180 9.85 2.66 -6.34
C ILE A 180 8.68 3.60 -6.65
N GLY A 181 7.78 3.80 -5.69
CA GLY A 181 6.63 4.70 -5.80
C GLY A 181 6.96 6.11 -5.42
#